data_1a30fe5ceba7762a52756b740bd64b82
#
_entry.id   1a30fe5ceba7762a52756b740bd64b82
#
_cell.length_a   1.000
_cell.length_b   1.000
_cell.length_c   1.000
_cell.angle_alpha   90.00
_cell.angle_beta   90.00
_cell.angle_gamma   90.00
#
_symmetry.space_group_name_H-M   'P 1'
#
loop_
_entity.id
_entity.type
_entity.pdbx_description
1 polymer ?
#
loop_
_entity_poly.entity_id
_entity_poly.type
_entity_poly.pdbx_seq_one_letter_code
_entity_poly.pdbx_strand_id
1 'polypeptide(L)'
;MRNSKFLLAAALVFFFSVGANAQLQRNDSERQLFEALNRERTAQGLSTLQWDNALFKAARQHALRMANLNMLEHQLPSESSLRGRLAEAGARFSVIAENIAIGPNPQIIHAGWMDSPGHRRNILDPRLTAVGIAAVRGQGGLFAVQDFSQFVPELSVEEQEQKVIYLLTAMGFRWSNATDAARKTCEKDVLVAGNSAKSMIRFEVSDLNRLPEDIERKIRSGPYSKAAVGACSANGAAGFSRYRIAILFF
;
A
#
# COMPACT_ATOMS: atom_id res chain seq x y z
N MET A 1 31.68 -72.87 2.85
CA MET A 1 30.76 -71.99 3.62
C MET A 1 31.00 -70.59 3.15
N ARG A 2 30.09 -69.99 2.32
CA ARG A 2 30.21 -68.63 1.71
C ARG A 2 29.14 -67.79 2.29
N ASN A 3 29.54 -66.85 3.16
CA ASN A 3 28.62 -65.83 3.76
C ASN A 3 28.39 -64.72 2.76
N SER A 4 27.17 -64.63 2.25
CA SER A 4 26.68 -63.51 1.45
C SER A 4 26.12 -62.45 2.37
N LYS A 5 26.73 -61.25 2.43
CA LYS A 5 26.20 -60.08 3.13
C LYS A 5 25.33 -59.31 2.15
N PHE A 6 24.02 -59.26 2.40
CA PHE A 6 23.10 -58.38 1.71
C PHE A 6 23.23 -56.98 2.32
N LEU A 7 23.67 -56.04 1.49
CA LEU A 7 23.59 -54.60 1.77
C LEU A 7 22.20 -54.07 1.34
N LEU A 8 21.37 -53.75 2.31
CA LEU A 8 20.14 -52.95 2.04
C LEU A 8 20.54 -51.48 1.82
N ALA A 9 20.38 -51.02 0.58
CA ALA A 9 20.45 -49.60 0.28
C ALA A 9 19.07 -48.95 0.56
N ALA A 10 18.99 -48.13 1.63
CA ALA A 10 17.82 -47.33 1.92
C ALA A 10 17.82 -46.08 1.00
N ALA A 11 16.93 -46.06 0.02
CA ALA A 11 16.71 -44.90 -0.82
C ALA A 11 15.89 -43.87 -0.03
N LEU A 12 16.54 -42.76 0.38
CA LEU A 12 15.85 -41.61 0.92
C LEU A 12 15.13 -40.87 -0.23
N VAL A 13 13.81 -41.00 -0.29
CA VAL A 13 12.98 -40.21 -1.20
C VAL A 13 12.73 -38.84 -0.53
N PHE A 14 13.44 -37.80 -0.99
CA PHE A 14 13.15 -36.41 -0.64
C PHE A 14 11.87 -35.98 -1.36
N PHE A 15 10.76 -35.90 -0.65
CA PHE A 15 9.59 -35.18 -1.12
C PHE A 15 9.87 -33.69 -1.06
N PHE A 16 10.24 -33.10 -2.17
CA PHE A 16 10.15 -31.66 -2.35
C PHE A 16 8.66 -31.29 -2.41
N SER A 17 8.10 -30.80 -1.31
CA SER A 17 6.83 -30.11 -1.33
C SER A 17 7.04 -28.79 -2.08
N VAL A 18 6.78 -28.79 -3.38
CA VAL A 18 6.58 -27.55 -4.15
C VAL A 18 5.28 -26.96 -3.63
N GLY A 19 5.39 -26.06 -2.66
CA GLY A 19 4.31 -25.16 -2.28
C GLY A 19 3.94 -24.38 -3.52
N ALA A 20 2.90 -24.81 -4.22
CA ALA A 20 2.30 -24.02 -5.30
C ALA A 20 1.73 -22.76 -4.66
N ASN A 21 2.53 -21.68 -4.61
CA ASN A 21 2.00 -20.33 -4.61
C ASN A 21 1.21 -20.19 -5.91
N ALA A 22 -0.08 -20.52 -5.88
CA ALA A 22 -1.01 -20.17 -6.93
C ALA A 22 -1.07 -18.65 -6.96
N GLN A 23 -0.11 -18.04 -7.64
CA GLN A 23 -0.12 -16.63 -7.96
C GLN A 23 -1.44 -16.40 -8.70
N LEU A 24 -2.33 -15.59 -8.13
CA LEU A 24 -3.60 -15.22 -8.74
C LEU A 24 -3.31 -14.63 -10.12
N GLN A 25 -3.40 -15.48 -11.15
CA GLN A 25 -3.01 -15.11 -12.50
C GLN A 25 -4.11 -14.22 -13.10
N ARG A 26 -3.70 -13.05 -13.60
CA ARG A 26 -4.56 -12.12 -14.30
C ARG A 26 -5.11 -12.78 -15.57
N ASN A 27 -6.42 -12.66 -15.82
CA ASN A 27 -7.01 -13.04 -17.07
C ASN A 27 -6.74 -11.98 -18.17
N ASP A 28 -7.07 -12.30 -19.42
CA ASP A 28 -6.81 -11.42 -20.55
C ASP A 28 -7.55 -10.07 -20.45
N SER A 29 -8.77 -10.06 -19.92
CA SER A 29 -9.54 -8.84 -19.73
C SER A 29 -8.90 -7.92 -18.68
N GLU A 30 -8.43 -8.49 -17.56
CA GLU A 30 -7.74 -7.76 -16.51
C GLU A 30 -6.43 -7.16 -17.01
N ARG A 31 -5.66 -7.92 -17.81
CA ARG A 31 -4.44 -7.42 -18.44
C ARG A 31 -4.72 -6.24 -19.39
N GLN A 32 -5.71 -6.37 -20.28
CA GLN A 32 -6.10 -5.32 -21.22
C GLN A 32 -6.53 -4.03 -20.51
N LEU A 33 -7.34 -4.15 -19.44
CA LEU A 33 -7.77 -3.00 -18.64
C LEU A 33 -6.60 -2.32 -17.92
N PHE A 34 -5.65 -3.09 -17.39
CA PHE A 34 -4.45 -2.56 -16.75
C PHE A 34 -3.53 -1.82 -17.72
N GLU A 35 -3.31 -2.40 -18.90
CA GLU A 35 -2.51 -1.77 -19.95
C GLU A 35 -3.17 -0.48 -20.47
N ALA A 36 -4.50 -0.52 -20.68
CA ALA A 36 -5.26 0.63 -21.16
C ALA A 36 -5.19 1.79 -20.16
N LEU A 37 -5.44 1.52 -18.87
CA LEU A 37 -5.32 2.51 -17.80
C LEU A 37 -3.93 3.16 -17.76
N ASN A 38 -2.86 2.37 -17.85
CA ASN A 38 -1.50 2.90 -17.79
C ASN A 38 -1.09 3.66 -19.06
N ARG A 39 -1.66 3.33 -20.23
CA ARG A 39 -1.51 4.15 -21.46
C ARG A 39 -2.13 5.54 -21.27
N GLU A 40 -3.34 5.63 -20.70
CA GLU A 40 -3.98 6.94 -20.41
C GLU A 40 -3.13 7.78 -19.47
N ARG A 41 -2.63 7.18 -18.39
CA ARG A 41 -1.77 7.88 -17.43
C ARG A 41 -0.49 8.41 -18.10
N THR A 42 0.19 7.55 -18.85
CA THR A 42 1.40 7.94 -19.59
C THR A 42 1.14 9.06 -20.60
N ALA A 43 0.01 9.01 -21.32
CA ALA A 43 -0.40 10.06 -22.24
C ALA A 43 -0.64 11.42 -21.56
N GLN A 44 -0.94 11.43 -20.25
CA GLN A 44 -1.07 12.64 -19.43
C GLN A 44 0.20 12.98 -18.64
N GLY A 45 1.34 12.33 -18.91
CA GLY A 45 2.60 12.56 -18.19
C GLY A 45 2.63 12.08 -16.76
N LEU A 46 1.68 11.21 -16.36
CA LEU A 46 1.61 10.64 -15.01
C LEU A 46 2.40 9.33 -14.94
N SER A 47 2.93 9.02 -13.76
CA SER A 47 3.53 7.71 -13.46
C SER A 47 2.50 6.61 -13.61
N THR A 48 2.92 5.46 -14.16
CA THR A 48 2.09 4.24 -14.22
C THR A 48 1.78 3.72 -12.83
N LEU A 49 0.58 3.16 -12.66
CA LEU A 49 0.22 2.43 -11.44
C LEU A 49 0.85 1.05 -11.45
N GLN A 50 1.28 0.63 -10.26
CA GLN A 50 1.76 -0.74 -10.05
C GLN A 50 0.59 -1.67 -9.76
N TRP A 51 0.72 -2.93 -10.17
CA TRP A 51 -0.25 -3.95 -9.81
C TRP A 51 -0.09 -4.34 -8.35
N ASP A 52 -1.20 -4.36 -7.60
CA ASP A 52 -1.24 -4.78 -6.20
C ASP A 52 -2.14 -6.01 -6.03
N ASN A 53 -1.61 -7.08 -5.47
CA ASN A 53 -2.33 -8.34 -5.31
C ASN A 53 -3.42 -8.28 -4.22
N ALA A 54 -3.27 -7.45 -3.20
CA ALA A 54 -4.29 -7.27 -2.18
C ALA A 54 -5.49 -6.49 -2.74
N LEU A 55 -5.23 -5.42 -3.50
CA LEU A 55 -6.29 -4.71 -4.24
C LEU A 55 -6.96 -5.64 -5.26
N PHE A 56 -6.20 -6.43 -6.01
CA PHE A 56 -6.77 -7.41 -6.94
C PHE A 56 -7.68 -8.43 -6.26
N LYS A 57 -7.27 -8.95 -5.10
CA LYS A 57 -8.08 -9.88 -4.32
C LYS A 57 -9.41 -9.25 -3.90
N ALA A 58 -9.39 -8.01 -3.42
CA ALA A 58 -10.60 -7.27 -3.04
C ALA A 58 -11.49 -7.02 -4.25
N ALA A 59 -10.94 -6.45 -5.34
CA ALA A 59 -11.63 -6.21 -6.59
C ALA A 59 -12.28 -7.48 -7.15
N ARG A 60 -11.58 -8.62 -7.09
CA ARG A 60 -12.09 -9.91 -7.58
C ARG A 60 -13.26 -10.43 -6.75
N GLN A 61 -13.19 -10.33 -5.43
CA GLN A 61 -14.29 -10.73 -4.56
C GLN A 61 -15.54 -9.87 -4.83
N HIS A 62 -15.37 -8.55 -4.98
CA HIS A 62 -16.47 -7.64 -5.30
C HIS A 62 -17.05 -7.91 -6.69
N ALA A 63 -16.23 -8.06 -7.73
CA ALA A 63 -16.68 -8.39 -9.09
C ALA A 63 -17.43 -9.71 -9.15
N LEU A 64 -16.98 -10.75 -8.44
CA LEU A 64 -17.69 -12.03 -8.32
C LEU A 64 -19.07 -11.86 -7.67
N ARG A 65 -19.18 -11.07 -6.60
CA ARG A 65 -20.47 -10.80 -5.94
C ARG A 65 -21.41 -10.03 -6.85
N MET A 66 -20.91 -8.98 -7.54
CA MET A 66 -21.71 -8.24 -8.53
C MET A 66 -22.22 -9.16 -9.64
N ALA A 67 -21.36 -10.01 -10.20
CA ALA A 67 -21.73 -10.96 -11.26
C ALA A 67 -22.77 -11.99 -10.79
N ASN A 68 -22.64 -12.53 -9.57
CA ASN A 68 -23.55 -13.51 -9.01
C ASN A 68 -24.94 -12.92 -8.68
N LEU A 69 -24.98 -11.68 -8.19
CA LEU A 69 -26.21 -10.96 -7.86
C LEU A 69 -26.80 -10.25 -9.09
N ASN A 70 -26.05 -10.19 -10.20
CA ASN A 70 -26.37 -9.37 -11.38
C ASN A 70 -26.68 -7.90 -11.00
N MET A 71 -25.87 -7.33 -10.08
CA MET A 71 -26.01 -5.97 -9.56
C MET A 71 -24.70 -5.20 -9.80
N LEU A 72 -24.83 -3.94 -10.23
CA LEU A 72 -23.70 -3.02 -10.40
C LEU A 72 -23.78 -1.94 -9.33
N GLU A 73 -23.11 -2.14 -8.22
CA GLU A 73 -23.14 -1.25 -7.06
C GLU A 73 -21.77 -1.19 -6.38
N HIS A 74 -21.36 -0.01 -5.93
CA HIS A 74 -20.12 0.18 -5.13
C HIS A 74 -20.20 -0.49 -3.76
N GLN A 75 -21.40 -0.69 -3.23
CA GLN A 75 -21.66 -1.30 -1.93
C GLN A 75 -22.81 -2.29 -2.06
N LEU A 76 -22.48 -3.57 -2.09
CA LEU A 76 -23.49 -4.64 -2.12
C LEU A 76 -24.07 -4.90 -0.71
N PRO A 77 -25.29 -5.46 -0.61
CA PRO A 77 -25.88 -5.85 0.66
C PRO A 77 -24.93 -6.78 1.46
N SER A 78 -24.79 -6.52 2.75
CA SER A 78 -23.96 -7.32 3.68
C SER A 78 -22.48 -7.44 3.28
N GLU A 79 -21.97 -6.51 2.49
CA GLU A 79 -20.55 -6.42 2.14
C GLU A 79 -19.87 -5.29 2.93
N SER A 80 -18.61 -5.48 3.28
CA SER A 80 -17.80 -4.42 3.87
C SER A 80 -17.67 -3.24 2.91
N SER A 81 -17.52 -2.03 3.46
CA SER A 81 -17.21 -0.85 2.65
C SER A 81 -15.93 -1.06 1.83
N LEU A 82 -15.71 -0.26 0.79
CA LEU A 82 -14.47 -0.30 0.00
C LEU A 82 -13.24 -0.39 0.90
N ARG A 83 -13.12 0.49 1.91
CA ARG A 83 -12.03 0.44 2.90
C ARG A 83 -11.94 -0.91 3.60
N GLY A 84 -13.07 -1.44 4.04
CA GLY A 84 -13.14 -2.75 4.72
C GLY A 84 -12.65 -3.87 3.80
N ARG A 85 -13.16 -3.93 2.56
CA ARG A 85 -12.75 -4.94 1.57
C ARG A 85 -11.24 -4.92 1.30
N LEU A 86 -10.68 -3.71 1.12
CA LEU A 86 -9.24 -3.54 0.87
C LEU A 86 -8.41 -3.96 2.09
N ALA A 87 -8.83 -3.57 3.30
CA ALA A 87 -8.17 -3.94 4.54
C ALA A 87 -8.22 -5.45 4.82
N GLU A 88 -9.38 -6.09 4.62
CA GLU A 88 -9.57 -7.54 4.76
C GLU A 88 -8.74 -8.34 3.77
N ALA A 89 -8.49 -7.76 2.59
CA ALA A 89 -7.58 -8.33 1.61
C ALA A 89 -6.09 -8.16 1.96
N GLY A 90 -5.76 -7.31 2.95
CA GLY A 90 -4.41 -7.03 3.41
C GLY A 90 -3.76 -5.81 2.74
N ALA A 91 -4.52 -4.96 2.04
CA ALA A 91 -3.99 -3.76 1.42
C ALA A 91 -3.61 -2.70 2.47
N ARG A 92 -2.51 -1.98 2.22
CA ARG A 92 -2.04 -0.84 3.02
C ARG A 92 -2.10 0.43 2.16
N PHE A 93 -2.82 1.43 2.65
CA PHE A 93 -3.13 2.61 1.84
C PHE A 93 -3.30 3.89 2.66
N SER A 94 -3.15 5.03 2.01
CA SER A 94 -3.48 6.37 2.55
C SER A 94 -4.56 7.10 1.75
N VAL A 95 -4.74 6.73 0.48
CA VAL A 95 -5.82 7.18 -0.41
C VAL A 95 -6.37 5.95 -1.10
N ILE A 96 -7.68 5.89 -1.30
CA ILE A 96 -8.37 4.83 -2.05
C ILE A 96 -9.40 5.41 -3.01
N ALA A 97 -9.66 4.71 -4.11
CA ALA A 97 -10.75 4.99 -5.04
C ALA A 97 -11.19 3.68 -5.72
N GLU A 98 -12.39 3.68 -6.27
CA GLU A 98 -12.95 2.53 -6.97
C GLU A 98 -13.63 2.99 -8.27
N ASN A 99 -13.46 2.20 -9.33
CA ASN A 99 -14.28 2.25 -10.54
C ASN A 99 -14.95 0.89 -10.73
N ILE A 100 -16.23 0.89 -10.99
CA ILE A 100 -16.98 -0.30 -11.38
C ILE A 100 -17.67 -0.08 -12.73
N ALA A 101 -17.84 -1.14 -13.48
CA ALA A 101 -18.61 -1.12 -14.73
C ALA A 101 -19.11 -2.52 -15.11
N ILE A 102 -20.12 -2.53 -15.96
CA ILE A 102 -20.56 -3.71 -16.71
C ILE A 102 -20.53 -3.39 -18.20
N GLY A 103 -20.06 -4.31 -19.01
CA GLY A 103 -19.99 -4.11 -20.46
C GLY A 103 -19.70 -5.40 -21.22
N PRO A 104 -19.73 -5.37 -22.55
CA PRO A 104 -19.53 -6.56 -23.37
C PRO A 104 -18.07 -7.05 -23.38
N ASN A 105 -17.11 -6.12 -23.27
CA ASN A 105 -15.67 -6.40 -23.34
C ASN A 105 -14.84 -5.29 -22.64
N PRO A 106 -13.54 -5.53 -22.38
CA PRO A 106 -12.66 -4.57 -21.70
C PRO A 106 -12.53 -3.21 -22.41
N GLN A 107 -12.56 -3.18 -23.74
CA GLN A 107 -12.39 -1.96 -24.53
C GLN A 107 -13.54 -0.99 -24.29
N ILE A 108 -14.78 -1.51 -24.35
CA ILE A 108 -15.99 -0.70 -24.13
C ILE A 108 -16.08 -0.26 -22.67
N ILE A 109 -15.70 -1.13 -21.70
CA ILE A 109 -15.64 -0.78 -20.29
C ILE A 109 -14.66 0.36 -20.06
N HIS A 110 -13.43 0.24 -20.60
CA HIS A 110 -12.41 1.27 -20.43
C HIS A 110 -12.83 2.61 -21.08
N ALA A 111 -13.38 2.58 -22.29
CA ALA A 111 -13.90 3.78 -22.94
C ALA A 111 -14.99 4.44 -22.08
N GLY A 112 -15.94 3.68 -21.55
CA GLY A 112 -16.98 4.20 -20.66
C GLY A 112 -16.41 4.82 -19.36
N TRP A 113 -15.38 4.26 -18.79
CA TRP A 113 -14.68 4.87 -17.65
C TRP A 113 -14.01 6.19 -18.03
N MET A 114 -13.38 6.26 -19.21
CA MET A 114 -12.71 7.49 -19.67
C MET A 114 -13.71 8.59 -20.07
N ASP A 115 -14.90 8.23 -20.54
CA ASP A 115 -15.97 9.17 -20.88
C ASP A 115 -16.70 9.70 -19.62
N SER A 116 -16.63 8.97 -18.51
CA SER A 116 -17.21 9.38 -17.22
C SER A 116 -16.25 10.27 -16.43
N PRO A 117 -16.61 11.54 -16.12
CA PRO A 117 -15.72 12.44 -15.37
C PRO A 117 -15.30 11.90 -14.00
N GLY A 118 -16.16 11.12 -13.31
CA GLY A 118 -15.85 10.50 -12.01
C GLY A 118 -14.79 9.41 -12.13
N HIS A 119 -15.03 8.45 -13.01
CA HIS A 119 -14.12 7.34 -13.24
C HIS A 119 -12.79 7.80 -13.82
N ARG A 120 -12.83 8.74 -14.77
CA ARG A 120 -11.62 9.35 -15.36
C ARG A 120 -10.76 10.03 -14.30
N ARG A 121 -11.35 10.77 -13.34
CA ARG A 121 -10.59 11.38 -12.22
C ARG A 121 -9.86 10.33 -11.41
N ASN A 122 -10.46 9.18 -11.13
CA ASN A 122 -9.78 8.11 -10.42
C ASN A 122 -8.61 7.53 -11.23
N ILE A 123 -8.78 7.29 -12.53
CA ILE A 123 -7.71 6.78 -13.40
C ILE A 123 -6.53 7.77 -13.48
N LEU A 124 -6.80 9.07 -13.48
CA LEU A 124 -5.79 10.13 -13.66
C LEU A 124 -5.38 10.81 -12.35
N ASP A 125 -5.77 10.29 -11.18
CA ASP A 125 -5.34 10.87 -9.90
C ASP A 125 -3.83 10.68 -9.70
N PRO A 126 -3.05 11.78 -9.62
CA PRO A 126 -1.59 11.69 -9.47
C PRO A 126 -1.14 11.14 -8.11
N ARG A 127 -2.03 11.12 -7.12
CA ARG A 127 -1.73 10.58 -5.77
C ARG A 127 -1.71 9.06 -5.73
N LEU A 128 -2.42 8.40 -6.65
CA LEU A 128 -2.52 6.95 -6.68
C LEU A 128 -1.25 6.33 -7.26
N THR A 129 -0.81 5.22 -6.65
CA THR A 129 0.43 4.52 -7.01
C THR A 129 0.21 3.04 -7.32
N ALA A 130 -0.93 2.47 -6.92
CA ALA A 130 -1.24 1.06 -7.11
C ALA A 130 -2.69 0.85 -7.53
N VAL A 131 -2.93 -0.28 -8.20
CA VAL A 131 -4.26 -0.71 -8.65
C VAL A 131 -4.37 -2.23 -8.64
N GLY A 132 -5.54 -2.74 -8.27
CA GLY A 132 -5.96 -4.12 -8.52
C GLY A 132 -7.19 -4.09 -9.44
N ILE A 133 -7.18 -4.89 -10.50
CA ILE A 133 -8.28 -4.91 -11.48
C ILE A 133 -8.83 -6.33 -11.59
N ALA A 134 -10.13 -6.47 -11.45
CA ALA A 134 -10.83 -7.72 -11.68
C ALA A 134 -11.88 -7.57 -12.79
N ALA A 135 -12.04 -8.63 -13.58
CA ALA A 135 -13.03 -8.70 -14.63
C ALA A 135 -13.65 -10.12 -14.66
N VAL A 136 -14.92 -10.20 -14.33
CA VAL A 136 -15.66 -11.45 -14.13
C VAL A 136 -16.90 -11.47 -15.03
N ARG A 137 -17.07 -12.53 -15.79
CA ARG A 137 -18.26 -12.70 -16.65
C ARG A 137 -19.44 -13.18 -15.82
N GLY A 138 -20.54 -12.44 -15.91
CA GLY A 138 -21.85 -12.79 -15.37
C GLY A 138 -22.93 -12.80 -16.47
N GLN A 139 -24.19 -12.95 -16.07
CA GLN A 139 -25.34 -12.99 -17.02
C GLN A 139 -25.50 -11.67 -17.79
N GLY A 140 -25.27 -10.52 -17.13
CA GLY A 140 -25.45 -9.19 -17.72
C GLY A 140 -24.24 -8.71 -18.55
N GLY A 141 -23.11 -9.43 -18.57
CA GLY A 141 -21.90 -9.03 -19.25
C GLY A 141 -20.62 -9.27 -18.44
N LEU A 142 -19.57 -8.53 -18.78
CA LEU A 142 -18.32 -8.54 -18.03
C LEU A 142 -18.41 -7.47 -16.92
N PHE A 143 -18.44 -7.90 -15.66
CA PHE A 143 -18.37 -7.03 -14.49
C PHE A 143 -16.91 -6.72 -14.19
N ALA A 144 -16.55 -5.46 -14.17
CA ALA A 144 -15.18 -5.02 -13.94
C ALA A 144 -15.08 -4.06 -12.76
N VAL A 145 -14.00 -4.21 -11.99
CA VAL A 145 -13.64 -3.39 -10.83
C VAL A 145 -12.20 -2.93 -10.98
N GLN A 146 -11.93 -1.66 -10.69
CA GLN A 146 -10.59 -1.11 -10.45
C GLN A 146 -10.56 -0.57 -9.03
N ASP A 147 -9.86 -1.24 -8.14
CA ASP A 147 -9.53 -0.76 -6.79
C ASP A 147 -8.18 -0.07 -6.81
N PHE A 148 -8.16 1.20 -6.45
CA PHE A 148 -6.97 2.05 -6.48
C PHE A 148 -6.49 2.37 -5.08
N SER A 149 -5.18 2.54 -4.93
CA SER A 149 -4.62 3.07 -3.69
C SER A 149 -3.38 3.95 -3.92
N GLN A 150 -3.16 4.88 -2.98
CA GLN A 150 -1.81 5.32 -2.66
C GLN A 150 -1.23 4.28 -1.69
N PHE A 151 -0.36 3.42 -2.21
CA PHE A 151 0.26 2.35 -1.44
C PHE A 151 1.19 2.90 -0.35
N VAL A 152 1.12 2.31 0.84
CA VAL A 152 2.01 2.65 1.96
C VAL A 152 2.83 1.41 2.30
N PRO A 153 4.16 1.41 2.07
CA PRO A 153 5.04 0.29 2.42
C PRO A 153 4.94 -0.11 3.89
N GLU A 154 5.16 -1.37 4.18
CA GLU A 154 5.40 -1.80 5.55
C GLU A 154 6.89 -1.57 5.87
N LEU A 155 7.15 -0.70 6.84
CA LEU A 155 8.50 -0.39 7.32
C LEU A 155 8.56 -0.67 8.81
N SER A 156 9.65 -1.29 9.26
CA SER A 156 9.95 -1.40 10.69
C SER A 156 10.13 0.00 11.31
N VAL A 157 10.05 0.09 12.63
CA VAL A 157 10.28 1.34 13.37
C VAL A 157 11.67 1.90 13.02
N GLU A 158 12.66 1.04 12.97
CA GLU A 158 14.04 1.38 12.64
C GLU A 158 14.18 1.92 11.21
N GLU A 159 13.52 1.30 10.23
CA GLU A 159 13.54 1.77 8.83
C GLU A 159 12.86 3.12 8.68
N GLN A 160 11.75 3.35 9.40
CA GLN A 160 11.08 4.65 9.44
C GLN A 160 12.01 5.74 9.98
N GLU A 161 12.67 5.47 11.11
CA GLU A 161 13.63 6.38 11.73
C GLU A 161 14.81 6.68 10.81
N GLN A 162 15.39 5.66 10.18
CA GLN A 162 16.53 5.83 9.26
C GLN A 162 16.19 6.70 8.06
N LYS A 163 14.99 6.58 7.50
CA LYS A 163 14.55 7.47 6.40
C LYS A 163 14.49 8.93 6.85
N VAL A 164 13.92 9.21 8.01
CA VAL A 164 13.86 10.59 8.54
C VAL A 164 15.24 11.10 8.93
N ILE A 165 16.06 10.24 9.53
CA ILE A 165 17.47 10.50 9.83
C ILE A 165 18.21 10.95 8.56
N TYR A 166 18.08 10.22 7.47
CA TYR A 166 18.73 10.57 6.20
C TYR A 166 18.31 11.99 5.74
N LEU A 167 17.00 12.31 5.78
CA LEU A 167 16.52 13.63 5.39
C LEU A 167 17.09 14.76 6.26
N LEU A 168 17.13 14.57 7.58
CA LEU A 168 17.67 15.56 8.50
C LEU A 168 19.18 15.72 8.35
N THR A 169 19.92 14.62 8.06
CA THR A 169 21.36 14.68 7.79
C THR A 169 21.65 15.54 6.55
N ALA A 170 20.83 15.38 5.49
CA ALA A 170 20.94 16.21 4.29
C ALA A 170 20.66 17.71 4.58
N MET A 171 19.93 18.01 5.65
CA MET A 171 19.69 19.38 6.14
C MET A 171 20.78 19.90 7.10
N GLY A 172 21.83 19.10 7.40
CA GLY A 172 22.95 19.47 8.24
C GLY A 172 22.82 19.13 9.73
N PHE A 173 21.78 18.36 10.12
CA PHE A 173 21.63 17.95 11.52
C PHE A 173 22.61 16.85 11.92
N ARG A 174 23.12 16.94 13.16
CA ARG A 174 23.89 15.90 13.82
C ARG A 174 23.00 15.04 14.71
N TRP A 175 23.44 13.81 14.98
CA TRP A 175 22.64 12.86 15.75
C TRP A 175 22.84 12.97 17.24
N SER A 176 21.72 12.76 17.97
CA SER A 176 21.70 12.46 19.38
C SER A 176 21.32 10.98 19.58
N ASN A 177 21.88 10.36 20.62
CA ASN A 177 21.53 8.99 21.04
C ASN A 177 20.20 8.91 21.82
N ALA A 178 19.34 9.93 21.74
CA ALA A 178 18.08 10.02 22.46
C ALA A 178 16.89 9.38 21.71
N THR A 179 17.13 8.36 20.88
CA THR A 179 16.09 7.66 20.09
C THR A 179 14.98 7.08 20.98
N ASP A 180 15.30 6.45 22.11
CA ASP A 180 14.31 5.91 23.03
C ASP A 180 13.39 7.00 23.63
N ALA A 181 13.95 8.19 23.92
CA ALA A 181 13.16 9.32 24.37
C ALA A 181 12.25 9.85 23.25
N ALA A 182 12.74 9.86 22.00
CA ALA A 182 11.96 10.25 20.84
C ALA A 182 10.82 9.24 20.55
N ARG A 183 11.06 7.92 20.66
CA ARG A 183 10.03 6.89 20.57
C ARG A 183 8.94 7.07 21.63
N LYS A 184 9.32 7.27 22.89
CA LYS A 184 8.39 7.55 24.00
C LYS A 184 7.59 8.84 23.77
N THR A 185 8.22 9.88 23.21
CA THR A 185 7.56 11.13 22.83
C THR A 185 6.54 10.91 21.71
N CYS A 186 6.88 10.07 20.72
CA CYS A 186 5.99 9.67 19.65
C CYS A 186 4.72 8.99 20.19
N GLU A 187 4.86 8.06 21.15
CA GLU A 187 3.76 7.29 21.72
C GLU A 187 2.84 8.12 22.63
N LYS A 188 3.44 8.97 23.50
CA LYS A 188 2.72 9.64 24.59
C LYS A 188 2.17 11.01 24.27
N ASP A 189 2.46 11.56 23.09
CA ASP A 189 2.06 12.92 22.68
C ASP A 189 2.59 14.05 23.58
N VAL A 190 3.62 13.78 24.36
CA VAL A 190 4.27 14.75 25.24
C VAL A 190 5.77 14.60 25.13
N LEU A 191 6.50 15.70 25.36
CA LEU A 191 7.97 15.67 25.39
C LEU A 191 8.46 14.79 26.54
N VAL A 192 8.96 13.61 26.23
CA VAL A 192 9.54 12.65 27.17
C VAL A 192 11.08 12.64 27.01
N ALA A 193 11.68 13.79 26.96
CA ALA A 193 13.14 13.91 27.00
C ALA A 193 13.51 14.35 28.41
N GLY A 194 14.27 13.53 29.14
CA GLY A 194 14.95 14.08 30.30
C GLY A 194 15.65 15.38 29.87
N ASN A 195 15.64 16.38 30.66
CA ASN A 195 16.09 17.78 30.62
C ASN A 195 16.97 18.33 29.49
N SER A 196 17.24 17.60 28.40
CA SER A 196 18.19 18.00 27.33
C SER A 196 17.54 18.43 26.03
N ALA A 197 16.35 17.93 25.68
CA ALA A 197 15.67 18.37 24.46
C ALA A 197 14.95 19.69 24.70
N LYS A 198 15.14 20.64 23.79
CA LYS A 198 14.60 22.01 23.86
C LYS A 198 13.28 22.16 23.10
N SER A 199 13.03 21.28 22.13
CA SER A 199 11.82 21.30 21.31
C SER A 199 11.51 19.93 20.74
N MET A 200 10.27 19.74 20.29
CA MET A 200 9.85 18.56 19.56
C MET A 200 8.95 18.93 18.39
N ILE A 201 8.96 18.12 17.37
CA ILE A 201 7.97 18.10 16.29
C ILE A 201 7.43 16.69 16.15
N ARG A 202 6.11 16.54 16.06
CA ARG A 202 5.42 15.30 15.71
C ARG A 202 4.61 15.49 14.45
N PHE A 203 4.58 14.46 13.63
CA PHE A 203 3.78 14.46 12.40
C PHE A 203 3.41 13.04 11.97
N GLU A 204 2.39 12.95 11.12
CA GLU A 204 1.97 11.71 10.47
C GLU A 204 2.00 11.89 8.96
N VAL A 205 2.60 10.92 8.25
CA VAL A 205 2.71 10.91 6.79
C VAL A 205 2.53 9.50 6.24
N SER A 206 2.16 9.40 4.99
CA SER A 206 2.13 8.13 4.23
C SER A 206 3.40 7.88 3.40
N ASP A 207 4.26 8.89 3.27
CA ASP A 207 5.51 8.83 2.52
C ASP A 207 6.64 9.45 3.35
N LEU A 208 7.71 8.69 3.57
CA LEU A 208 8.92 9.12 4.29
C LEU A 208 10.10 9.43 3.35
N ASN A 209 9.87 9.56 2.06
CA ASN A 209 10.93 9.96 1.12
C ASN A 209 11.17 11.47 1.11
N ARG A 210 10.27 12.24 1.72
CA ARG A 210 10.38 13.70 1.94
C ARG A 210 9.68 14.10 3.22
N LEU A 211 10.12 15.20 3.83
CA LEU A 211 9.37 15.84 4.91
C LEU A 211 8.18 16.62 4.33
N PRO A 212 7.04 16.73 5.06
CA PRO A 212 6.01 17.69 4.73
C PRO A 212 6.58 19.13 4.71
N GLU A 213 6.14 19.94 3.77
CA GLU A 213 6.68 21.29 3.56
C GLU A 213 6.58 22.20 4.82
N ASP A 214 5.49 22.08 5.55
CA ASP A 214 5.29 22.82 6.80
C ASP A 214 6.24 22.34 7.91
N ILE A 215 6.52 21.04 7.97
CA ILE A 215 7.47 20.44 8.91
C ILE A 215 8.90 20.85 8.55
N GLU A 216 9.29 20.72 7.28
CA GLU A 216 10.60 21.14 6.82
C GLU A 216 10.85 22.62 7.10
N ARG A 217 9.89 23.50 6.84
CA ARG A 217 9.97 24.93 7.13
C ARG A 217 10.15 25.21 8.62
N LYS A 218 9.40 24.52 9.50
CA LYS A 218 9.57 24.63 10.96
C LYS A 218 10.94 24.20 11.43
N ILE A 219 11.47 23.12 10.86
CA ILE A 219 12.81 22.61 11.17
C ILE A 219 13.89 23.64 10.78
N ARG A 220 13.79 24.18 9.56
CA ARG A 220 14.78 25.17 9.04
C ARG A 220 14.76 26.52 9.78
N SER A 221 13.61 26.90 10.32
CA SER A 221 13.47 28.15 11.09
C SER A 221 13.97 28.04 12.54
N GLY A 222 14.20 26.82 13.04
CA GLY A 222 14.67 26.61 14.42
C GLY A 222 16.18 26.79 14.56
N PRO A 223 16.66 27.15 15.77
CA PRO A 223 18.09 27.38 16.05
C PRO A 223 18.86 26.09 16.35
N TYR A 224 18.33 24.93 15.98
CA TYR A 224 18.84 23.63 16.38
C TYR A 224 19.77 23.03 15.33
N SER A 225 20.79 22.31 15.80
CA SER A 225 21.75 21.61 14.93
C SER A 225 21.91 20.13 15.27
N LYS A 226 21.21 19.65 16.31
CA LYS A 226 21.28 18.26 16.76
C LYS A 226 19.84 17.73 16.98
N ALA A 227 19.57 16.50 16.51
CA ALA A 227 18.26 15.89 16.58
C ALA A 227 18.32 14.40 16.97
N ALA A 228 17.24 13.91 17.57
CA ALA A 228 16.92 12.49 17.68
C ALA A 228 15.56 12.21 17.03
N VAL A 229 15.43 11.06 16.39
CA VAL A 229 14.21 10.62 15.73
C VAL A 229 13.68 9.38 16.43
N GLY A 230 12.36 9.33 16.62
CA GLY A 230 11.64 8.15 17.07
C GLY A 230 10.39 7.94 16.25
N ALA A 231 10.15 6.71 15.83
CA ALA A 231 8.90 6.28 15.21
C ALA A 231 8.07 5.47 16.21
N CYS A 232 6.75 5.46 16.01
CA CYS A 232 5.84 4.64 16.80
C CYS A 232 4.62 4.24 15.96
N SER A 233 3.84 3.27 16.46
CA SER A 233 2.63 2.82 15.77
C SER A 233 1.64 3.97 15.60
N ALA A 234 1.22 4.22 14.39
CA ALA A 234 0.08 5.09 14.13
C ALA A 234 -1.20 4.30 14.41
N ASN A 235 -2.04 4.80 15.32
CA ASN A 235 -3.36 4.24 15.56
C ASN A 235 -4.26 4.57 14.37
N GLY A 236 -4.34 3.67 13.38
CA GLY A 236 -5.15 3.83 12.18
C GLY A 236 -6.31 2.85 12.12
N ALA A 237 -7.40 3.22 11.45
CA ALA A 237 -8.45 2.28 11.08
C ALA A 237 -7.86 1.20 10.15
N ALA A 238 -8.41 -0.01 10.16
CA ALA A 238 -7.91 -1.15 9.40
C ALA A 238 -7.56 -0.76 7.96
N GLY A 239 -6.35 -1.13 7.50
CA GLY A 239 -5.80 -0.84 6.18
C GLY A 239 -5.27 0.58 5.97
N PHE A 240 -5.77 1.58 6.70
CA PHE A 240 -5.30 2.95 6.59
C PHE A 240 -3.96 3.10 7.31
N SER A 241 -2.90 3.26 6.54
CA SER A 241 -1.53 3.23 7.03
C SER A 241 -0.89 4.62 6.96
N ARG A 242 -0.27 5.01 8.07
CA ARG A 242 0.58 6.19 8.18
C ARG A 242 1.79 5.87 9.05
N TYR A 243 2.85 6.59 8.84
CA TYR A 243 4.01 6.61 9.73
C TYR A 243 3.83 7.75 10.71
N ARG A 244 4.03 7.49 11.99
CA ARG A 244 4.03 8.51 13.04
C ARG A 244 5.46 8.71 13.54
N ILE A 245 5.93 9.93 13.46
CA ILE A 245 7.30 10.32 13.74
C ILE A 245 7.33 11.42 14.81
N ALA A 246 8.28 11.32 15.73
CA ALA A 246 8.67 12.40 16.61
C ALA A 246 10.15 12.77 16.37
N ILE A 247 10.45 14.05 16.31
CA ILE A 247 11.80 14.60 16.23
C ILE A 247 12.03 15.45 17.47
N LEU A 248 13.07 15.14 18.22
CA LEU A 248 13.55 15.94 19.35
C LEU A 248 14.74 16.79 18.90
N PHE A 249 14.77 18.04 19.32
CA PHE A 249 15.84 19.00 19.00
C PHE A 249 16.63 19.42 20.24
N PHE A 250 17.96 19.59 20.08
CA PHE A 250 18.90 19.90 21.16
C PHE A 250 19.73 21.13 20.84
#